data_e7e304e274317d2ccf57e183b802282d
#
_entry.id   e7e304e274317d2ccf57e183b802282d
#
_cell.length_a   1.000
_cell.length_b   1.000
_cell.length_c   1.000
_cell.angle_alpha   90.00
_cell.angle_beta   90.00
_cell.angle_gamma   90.00
#
_symmetry.space_group_name_H-M   'P 1'
#
loop_
_entity.id
_entity.type
_entity.pdbx_description
1 polymer ?
#
loop_
_entity_poly.entity_id
_entity_poly.type
_entity_poly.pdbx_seq_one_letter_code
_entity_poly.pdbx_strand_id
1 'polypeptide(L)' 'MAKITITYDKVGNTLDVWFSKPRPCINEEIGNGIILKKDEKGEVIGFEKINYLKKERPEEVHSLPLEVAVL' A
#
# COMPACT_ATOMS: atom_id res chain seq x y z
N MET A 1 -18.21 8.12 5.03
CA MET A 1 -16.85 8.50 5.43
C MET A 1 -15.85 7.45 4.97
N ALA A 2 -14.80 7.89 4.32
CA ALA A 2 -13.78 6.98 3.84
C ALA A 2 -12.94 6.45 4.99
N LYS A 3 -12.61 5.16 4.94
CA LYS A 3 -11.77 4.52 5.95
C LYS A 3 -10.56 3.92 5.26
N ILE A 4 -9.38 4.34 5.68
CA ILE A 4 -8.13 3.79 5.17
C ILE A 4 -7.71 2.66 6.09
N THR A 5 -7.44 1.50 5.52
CA THR A 5 -6.97 0.34 6.27
C THR A 5 -5.53 0.06 5.89
N ILE A 6 -4.67 -0.03 6.91
CA ILE A 6 -3.25 -0.33 6.72
C ILE A 6 -2.93 -1.62 7.46
N THR A 7 -2.36 -2.58 6.75
CA THR A 7 -1.97 -3.87 7.32
C THR A 7 -0.52 -4.14 6.98
N TYR A 8 0.27 -4.50 7.99
CA TYR A 8 1.64 -4.90 7.77
C TYR A 8 1.78 -6.41 8.01
N ASP A 9 2.27 -7.12 7.00
CA ASP A 9 2.55 -8.55 7.08
C ASP A 9 4.02 -8.74 7.41
N LYS A 10 4.31 -9.17 8.65
CA LYS A 10 5.68 -9.39 9.10
C LYS A 10 6.38 -10.50 8.33
N VAL A 11 5.66 -11.55 7.97
CA VAL A 11 6.25 -12.69 7.29
C VAL A 11 6.71 -12.30 5.89
N GLY A 12 5.85 -11.62 5.16
CA GLY A 12 6.16 -11.18 3.81
C GLY A 12 6.85 -9.83 3.73
N ASN A 13 6.98 -9.13 4.87
CA ASN A 13 7.52 -7.78 4.92
C ASN A 13 6.82 -6.87 3.92
N THR A 14 5.50 -6.93 3.91
CA THR A 14 4.67 -6.23 2.95
C THR A 14 3.70 -5.30 3.66
N LEU A 15 3.65 -4.06 3.23
CA LEU A 15 2.67 -3.09 3.71
C LEU A 15 1.52 -3.05 2.72
N ASP A 16 0.30 -3.25 3.21
CA ASP A 16 -0.91 -3.27 2.38
C ASP A 16 -1.83 -2.14 2.81
N VAL A 17 -2.20 -1.30 1.86
CA VAL A 17 -3.02 -0.12 2.15
C VAL A 17 -4.25 -0.11 1.25
N TRP A 18 -5.41 0.04 1.86
CA TRP A 18 -6.68 0.17 1.15
C TRP A 18 -7.29 1.54 1.47
N PHE A 19 -7.66 2.28 0.44
CA PHE A 19 -8.28 3.60 0.61
C PHE A 19 -9.77 3.50 0.89
N SER A 20 -10.33 2.33 0.64
CA SER A 20 -11.74 2.06 0.89
C SER A 20 -11.86 0.58 1.25
N LYS A 21 -13.08 0.07 1.35
CA LYS A 21 -13.30 -1.34 1.67
C LYS A 21 -12.62 -2.23 0.62
N PRO A 22 -11.86 -3.26 1.06
CA PRO A 22 -11.23 -4.18 0.12
C PRO A 22 -12.23 -4.80 -0.84
N ARG A 23 -11.82 -4.90 -2.11
CA ARG A 23 -12.67 -5.45 -3.17
C ARG A 23 -11.76 -5.97 -4.28
N PRO A 24 -12.30 -6.76 -5.22
CA PRO A 24 -11.49 -7.23 -6.34
C PRO A 24 -10.87 -6.06 -7.09
N CYS A 25 -9.60 -6.22 -7.46
CA CYS A 25 -8.85 -5.16 -8.10
C CYS A 25 -7.87 -5.74 -9.11
N ILE A 26 -7.37 -4.86 -9.97
CA ILE A 26 -6.31 -5.15 -10.91
C ILE A 26 -5.03 -4.58 -10.34
N ASN A 27 -3.99 -5.40 -10.22
CA ASN A 27 -2.70 -4.98 -9.66
C ASN A 27 -1.77 -4.53 -10.77
N GLU A 28 -1.10 -3.40 -10.55
CA GLU A 28 -0.11 -2.88 -11.48
C GLU A 28 1.17 -2.55 -10.74
N GLU A 29 2.25 -3.23 -11.09
CA GLU A 29 3.56 -2.95 -10.50
C GLU A 29 4.17 -1.73 -11.18
N ILE A 30 4.55 -0.73 -10.38
CA ILE A 30 5.10 0.52 -10.93
C ILE A 30 6.58 0.70 -10.59
N GLY A 31 7.23 -0.29 -9.97
CA GLY A 31 8.63 -0.22 -9.60
C GLY A 31 8.83 0.07 -8.11
N ASN A 32 10.06 -0.07 -7.65
CA ASN A 32 10.43 0.15 -6.26
C ASN A 32 9.62 -0.68 -5.25
N GLY A 33 9.12 -1.82 -5.70
CA GLY A 33 8.32 -2.67 -4.83
C GLY A 33 6.92 -2.16 -4.56
N ILE A 34 6.42 -1.25 -5.38
CA ILE A 34 5.07 -0.70 -5.22
C ILE A 34 4.14 -1.33 -6.24
N ILE A 35 3.01 -1.84 -5.75
CA ILE A 35 1.98 -2.43 -6.58
C ILE A 35 0.69 -1.65 -6.34
N LEU A 36 0.19 -0.98 -7.37
CA LEU A 36 -1.06 -0.25 -7.27
C LEU A 36 -2.24 -1.21 -7.40
N LYS A 37 -3.29 -0.95 -6.63
CA LYS A 37 -4.56 -1.67 -6.73
C LYS A 37 -5.55 -0.74 -7.43
N LYS A 38 -6.03 -1.16 -8.59
CA LYS A 38 -6.94 -0.35 -9.40
C LYS A 38 -8.27 -1.04 -9.56
N ASP A 39 -9.33 -0.26 -9.62
CA ASP A 39 -10.65 -0.80 -9.92
C ASP A 39 -10.81 -0.95 -11.45
N GLU A 40 -11.99 -1.40 -11.86
CA GLU A 40 -12.27 -1.63 -13.28
C GLU A 40 -12.24 -0.36 -14.12
N LYS A 41 -12.38 0.80 -13.46
CA LYS A 41 -12.30 2.09 -14.14
C LYS A 41 -10.89 2.65 -14.20
N GLY A 42 -9.93 1.94 -13.62
CA GLY A 42 -8.54 2.38 -13.57
C GLY A 42 -8.23 3.32 -12.42
N GLU A 43 -9.15 3.51 -11.50
CA GLU A 43 -8.90 4.34 -10.33
C GLU A 43 -8.10 3.57 -9.28
N VAL A 44 -7.13 4.24 -8.64
CA VAL A 44 -6.31 3.62 -7.61
C VAL A 44 -7.11 3.56 -6.32
N ILE A 45 -7.32 2.34 -5.82
CA ILE A 45 -8.10 2.09 -4.61
C ILE A 45 -7.25 1.58 -3.46
N GLY A 46 -5.95 1.44 -3.68
CA GLY A 46 -5.02 1.02 -2.66
C GLY A 46 -3.66 0.74 -3.26
N PHE A 47 -2.74 0.25 -2.44
CA PHE A 47 -1.43 -0.16 -2.94
C PHE A 47 -0.77 -1.12 -1.95
N GLU A 48 0.26 -1.82 -2.43
CA GLU A 48 1.13 -2.64 -1.61
C GLU A 48 2.57 -2.16 -1.78
N LYS A 49 3.33 -2.21 -0.68
CA LYS A 49 4.76 -1.95 -0.72
C LYS A 49 5.46 -3.20 -0.22
N ILE A 50 6.14 -3.91 -1.12
CA ILE A 50 6.91 -5.10 -0.75
C ILE A 50 8.29 -4.68 -0.27
N ASN A 51 8.91 -5.52 0.57
CA ASN A 51 10.20 -5.23 1.21
C ASN A 51 10.18 -3.89 1.92
N TYR A 52 9.10 -3.65 2.67
CA TYR A 52 8.86 -2.36 3.30
C TYR A 52 9.95 -1.98 4.29
N LEU A 53 10.34 -2.90 5.17
CA LEU A 53 11.43 -2.67 6.12
C LEU A 53 12.72 -3.26 5.60
N LYS A 54 13.79 -2.48 5.66
CA LYS A 54 15.12 -2.97 5.28
C LYS A 54 15.71 -3.77 6.42
N LYS A 55 16.14 -4.99 6.15
CA LYS A 55 16.66 -5.89 7.19
C LYS A 55 17.94 -5.40 7.82
N GLU A 56 18.79 -4.74 7.04
CA GLU A 56 20.08 -4.26 7.53
C GLU A 56 19.95 -3.04 8.46
N ARG A 57 18.77 -2.47 8.54
CA ARG A 57 18.50 -1.31 9.41
C ARG A 57 17.15 -1.45 10.07
N PRO A 58 16.98 -2.48 10.89
CA PRO A 58 15.66 -2.73 11.48
C PRO A 58 15.19 -1.65 12.45
N GLU A 59 16.09 -0.90 13.02
CA GLU A 59 15.76 0.17 13.98
C GLU A 59 15.39 1.49 13.28
N GLU A 60 15.61 1.61 11.98
CA GLU A 60 15.23 2.84 11.28
C GLU A 60 13.72 2.97 11.15
N VAL A 61 13.28 4.19 11.34
CA VAL A 61 11.88 4.52 11.08
C VAL A 61 11.74 4.85 9.60
N HIS A 62 10.91 4.07 8.91
CA HIS A 62 10.66 4.29 7.50
C HIS A 62 9.35 5.05 7.34
N SER A 63 9.41 6.15 6.63
CA SER A 63 8.20 6.89 6.32
C SER A 63 7.81 6.65 4.87
N LEU A 64 6.52 6.48 4.66
CA LEU A 64 5.95 6.34 3.34
C LEU A 64 5.18 7.61 3.04
N PRO A 65 5.63 8.41 2.06
CA PRO A 65 4.88 9.63 1.75
C PRO A 65 3.51 9.25 1.21
N LEU A 66 2.50 9.72 1.89
CA LEU A 66 1.12 9.42 1.53
C LEU A 66 0.32 10.71 1.61
N GLU A 67 -0.23 11.10 0.47
CA GLU A 67 -1.09 12.26 0.43
C GLU A 67 -2.53 11.80 0.38
N VAL A 68 -3.31 12.27 1.34
CA VAL A 68 -4.71 11.90 1.44
C VAL A 68 -5.58 13.14 1.26
N ALA A 69 -6.43 13.11 0.26
CA ALA A 69 -7.40 14.17 0.05
C ALA A 69 -8.69 13.81 0.76
N VAL A 70 -9.17 14.71 1.60
CA VAL A 70 -10.45 14.53 2.29
C VAL A 70 -11.46 15.45 1.63
N LEU A 71 -12.45 14.84 1.03
CA LEU A 71 -13.50 15.56 0.32
C LEU A 71 -14.76 15.70 1.17
#